data_3cda422bf2c3aef8ca3247ed69551ccc
#
_entry.id   3cda422bf2c3aef8ca3247ed69551ccc
#
_cell.length_a   1.000
_cell.length_b   1.000
_cell.length_c   1.000
_cell.angle_alpha   90.00
_cell.angle_beta   90.00
_cell.angle_gamma   90.00
#
_symmetry.space_group_name_H-M   'P 1'
#
loop_
_entity.id
_entity.type
_entity.pdbx_description
1 polymer ?
#
loop_
_entity_poly.entity_id
_entity_poly.type
_entity_poly.pdbx_seq_one_letter_code
_entity_poly.pdbx_strand_id
1 'polypeptide(L)'
;AAGSVNSHTAILARTIGIPAVVSTGSSIGEEYDGKLVAVDGYTGEVFIDPDEAMLERIKAKMEQDAQHKKLLEELKGKKSITGGGQQVHVYANIGGTGDLASVLANDAEGVGLFRSEFLYLESKDYPTEEQQFEKYKLAAETMAGKRVIIRTLDIGADKQADYFELPHEDNPALGYRAIRICLD
;
A
#
# COMPACT_ATOMS: atom_id res chain seq x y z
N ALA A 1 11.46 0.59 -14.97
CA ALA A 1 12.38 0.21 -13.90
C ALA A 1 12.55 -1.31 -13.84
N ALA A 2 13.73 -1.78 -13.45
CA ALA A 2 13.93 -3.18 -13.13
C ALA A 2 13.16 -3.54 -11.84
N GLY A 3 12.55 -4.71 -11.79
CA GLY A 3 11.82 -5.19 -10.61
C GLY A 3 10.39 -5.64 -10.91
N SER A 4 9.73 -6.19 -9.88
CA SER A 4 8.34 -6.63 -9.94
C SER A 4 7.39 -5.58 -9.38
N VAL A 5 6.08 -5.79 -9.58
CA VAL A 5 5.01 -4.96 -8.99
C VAL A 5 5.03 -4.95 -7.45
N ASN A 6 5.70 -5.92 -6.83
CA ASN A 6 5.86 -6.05 -5.38
C ASN A 6 7.22 -5.53 -4.89
N SER A 7 8.05 -4.96 -5.78
CA SER A 7 9.32 -4.36 -5.35
C SER A 7 9.08 -3.15 -4.46
N HIS A 8 10.03 -2.87 -3.57
CA HIS A 8 9.96 -1.72 -2.66
C HIS A 8 9.71 -0.40 -3.41
N THR A 9 10.40 -0.20 -4.54
CA THR A 9 10.22 0.98 -5.40
C THR A 9 8.81 1.09 -5.97
N ALA A 10 8.21 -0.03 -6.42
CA ALA A 10 6.85 -0.03 -6.96
C ALA A 10 5.80 0.28 -5.86
N ILE A 11 6.01 -0.27 -4.67
CA ILE A 11 5.16 0.02 -3.50
C ILE A 11 5.26 1.49 -3.12
N LEU A 12 6.47 2.05 -3.07
CA LEU A 12 6.70 3.45 -2.75
C LEU A 12 6.05 4.39 -3.79
N ALA A 13 6.25 4.13 -5.08
CA ALA A 13 5.64 4.91 -6.15
C ALA A 13 4.09 4.91 -6.03
N ARG A 14 3.50 3.75 -5.74
CA ARG A 14 2.05 3.62 -5.52
C ARG A 14 1.59 4.42 -4.29
N THR A 15 2.34 4.37 -3.20
CA THR A 15 2.01 5.12 -1.96
C THR A 15 2.07 6.63 -2.18
N ILE A 16 3.05 7.10 -2.94
CA ILE A 16 3.20 8.53 -3.27
C ILE A 16 2.22 8.97 -4.39
N GLY A 17 1.65 8.01 -5.12
CA GLY A 17 0.72 8.30 -6.24
C GLY A 17 1.44 8.72 -7.52
N ILE A 18 2.68 8.29 -7.73
CA ILE A 18 3.45 8.56 -8.94
C ILE A 18 3.23 7.43 -9.96
N PRO A 19 2.87 7.74 -11.22
CA PRO A 19 2.79 6.73 -12.27
C PRO A 19 4.12 5.99 -12.41
N ALA A 20 4.08 4.66 -12.39
CA ALA A 20 5.27 3.83 -12.52
C ALA A 20 4.99 2.58 -13.35
N VAL A 21 5.92 2.20 -14.18
CA VAL A 21 5.92 0.95 -14.95
C VAL A 21 7.15 0.14 -14.56
N VAL A 22 6.94 -1.14 -14.28
CA VAL A 22 7.99 -2.09 -13.90
C VAL A 22 8.16 -3.16 -14.97
N SER A 23 9.23 -3.95 -14.87
CA SER A 23 9.51 -5.03 -15.82
C SER A 23 9.73 -4.56 -17.26
N THR A 24 10.26 -3.36 -17.44
CA THR A 24 10.57 -2.81 -18.78
C THR A 24 11.77 -3.51 -19.43
N GLY A 25 12.48 -4.37 -18.71
CA GLY A 25 13.69 -5.04 -19.20
C GLY A 25 14.78 -4.04 -19.61
N SER A 26 15.44 -4.33 -20.75
CA SER A 26 16.44 -3.45 -21.39
C SER A 26 15.82 -2.49 -22.42
N SER A 27 14.49 -2.39 -22.49
CA SER A 27 13.81 -1.58 -23.51
C SER A 27 13.94 -0.07 -23.27
N ILE A 28 14.40 0.35 -22.12
CA ILE A 28 14.62 1.77 -21.77
C ILE A 28 16.06 1.89 -21.24
N GLY A 29 16.92 2.50 -22.02
CA GLY A 29 18.33 2.69 -21.74
C GLY A 29 18.74 4.17 -21.78
N GLU A 30 20.04 4.44 -21.67
CA GLU A 30 20.64 5.77 -21.65
C GLU A 30 20.46 6.55 -22.96
N GLU A 31 20.14 5.85 -24.06
CA GLU A 31 19.86 6.45 -25.38
C GLU A 31 18.64 7.38 -25.38
N TYR A 32 17.79 7.29 -24.35
CA TYR A 32 16.61 8.13 -24.17
C TYR A 32 16.81 9.28 -23.18
N ASP A 33 18.03 9.47 -22.70
CA ASP A 33 18.33 10.55 -21.76
C ASP A 33 18.04 11.93 -22.40
N GLY A 34 17.39 12.79 -21.63
CA GLY A 34 16.96 14.12 -22.09
C GLY A 34 15.73 14.13 -22.98
N LYS A 35 15.14 13.00 -23.36
CA LYS A 35 13.91 12.94 -24.14
C LYS A 35 12.66 13.13 -23.27
N LEU A 36 11.61 13.66 -23.89
CA LEU A 36 10.29 13.74 -23.27
C LEU A 36 9.70 12.34 -23.16
N VAL A 37 9.24 11.98 -21.96
CA VAL A 37 8.62 10.67 -21.70
C VAL A 37 7.27 10.85 -21.02
N ALA A 38 6.25 10.14 -21.50
CA ALA A 38 4.99 9.99 -20.81
C ALA A 38 4.80 8.56 -20.32
N VAL A 39 4.29 8.42 -19.10
CA VAL A 39 4.12 7.12 -18.44
C VAL A 39 2.67 6.98 -18.00
N ASP A 40 2.01 5.93 -18.47
CA ASP A 40 0.69 5.52 -18.00
C ASP A 40 0.82 4.33 -17.03
N GLY A 41 0.69 4.59 -15.75
CA GLY A 41 0.77 3.56 -14.71
C GLY A 41 -0.44 2.62 -14.67
N TYR A 42 -1.55 2.93 -15.34
CA TYR A 42 -2.74 2.07 -15.41
C TYR A 42 -2.63 1.03 -16.52
N THR A 43 -2.18 1.47 -17.71
CA THR A 43 -2.04 0.57 -18.87
C THR A 43 -0.67 -0.08 -18.94
N GLY A 44 0.33 0.47 -18.27
CA GLY A 44 1.74 0.05 -18.35
C GLY A 44 2.44 0.56 -19.61
N GLU A 45 1.85 1.51 -20.32
CA GLU A 45 2.44 2.10 -21.52
C GLU A 45 3.45 3.18 -21.18
N VAL A 46 4.53 3.21 -21.94
CA VAL A 46 5.57 4.25 -21.87
C VAL A 46 5.77 4.81 -23.29
N PHE A 47 5.58 6.10 -23.44
CA PHE A 47 5.76 6.81 -24.70
C PHE A 47 7.04 7.65 -24.63
N ILE A 48 7.98 7.36 -25.50
CA ILE A 48 9.25 8.09 -25.57
C ILE A 48 9.17 9.03 -26.79
N ASP A 49 9.43 10.32 -26.55
CA ASP A 49 9.41 11.37 -27.57
C ASP A 49 8.06 11.39 -28.34
N PRO A 50 6.92 11.42 -27.62
CA PRO A 50 5.60 11.36 -28.25
C PRO A 50 5.38 12.56 -29.19
N ASP A 51 4.74 12.31 -30.32
CA ASP A 51 4.33 13.37 -31.23
C ASP A 51 3.21 14.27 -30.65
N GLU A 52 2.90 15.36 -31.33
CA GLU A 52 1.94 16.36 -30.86
C GLU A 52 0.54 15.75 -30.66
N ALA A 53 0.11 14.87 -31.56
CA ALA A 53 -1.20 14.23 -31.46
C ALA A 53 -1.28 13.28 -30.24
N MET A 54 -0.20 12.56 -29.95
CA MET A 54 -0.10 11.70 -28.78
C MET A 54 -0.05 12.53 -27.49
N LEU A 55 0.68 13.64 -27.48
CA LEU A 55 0.73 14.56 -26.35
C LEU A 55 -0.66 15.12 -25.99
N GLU A 56 -1.43 15.54 -26.98
CA GLU A 56 -2.81 16.02 -26.78
C GLU A 56 -3.70 14.91 -26.18
N ARG A 57 -3.57 13.68 -26.67
CA ARG A 57 -4.31 12.53 -26.13
C ARG A 57 -3.92 12.22 -24.69
N ILE A 58 -2.63 12.29 -24.35
CA ILE A 58 -2.14 12.08 -22.99
C ILE A 58 -2.64 13.17 -22.05
N LYS A 59 -2.57 14.45 -22.47
CA LYS A 59 -3.08 15.59 -21.69
C LYS A 59 -4.58 15.46 -21.41
N ALA A 60 -5.37 15.09 -22.42
CA ALA A 60 -6.80 14.87 -22.24
C ALA A 60 -7.10 13.77 -21.23
N LYS A 61 -6.33 12.67 -21.25
CA LYS A 61 -6.44 11.59 -20.27
C LYS A 61 -6.08 12.06 -18.86
N MET A 62 -4.97 12.80 -18.72
CA MET A 62 -4.56 13.36 -17.42
C MET A 62 -5.64 14.28 -16.84
N GLU A 63 -6.32 15.05 -17.66
CA GLU A 63 -7.41 15.93 -17.23
C GLU A 63 -8.63 15.10 -16.77
N GLN A 64 -9.00 14.05 -17.50
CA GLN A 64 -10.06 13.13 -17.10
C GLN A 64 -9.74 12.44 -15.77
N ASP A 65 -8.50 11.97 -15.58
CA ASP A 65 -8.06 11.35 -14.34
C ASP A 65 -8.10 12.35 -13.17
N ALA A 66 -7.69 13.59 -13.40
CA ALA A 66 -7.77 14.65 -12.40
C ALA A 66 -9.22 14.99 -12.01
N GLN A 67 -10.13 15.06 -13.00
CA GLN A 67 -11.56 15.25 -12.74
C GLN A 67 -12.16 14.09 -11.95
N HIS A 68 -11.83 12.86 -12.34
CA HIS A 68 -12.28 11.67 -11.62
C HIS A 68 -11.77 11.65 -10.17
N LYS A 69 -10.50 11.99 -9.94
CA LYS A 69 -9.93 12.14 -8.60
C LYS A 69 -10.68 13.17 -7.78
N LYS A 70 -11.01 14.32 -8.37
CA LYS A 70 -11.77 15.37 -7.71
C LYS A 70 -13.17 14.89 -7.30
N LEU A 71 -13.86 14.15 -8.18
CA LEU A 71 -15.17 13.55 -7.85
C LEU A 71 -15.07 12.57 -6.68
N LEU A 72 -13.99 11.76 -6.63
CA LEU A 72 -13.76 10.87 -5.49
C LEU A 72 -13.51 11.65 -4.18
N GLU A 73 -12.82 12.79 -4.26
CA GLU A 73 -12.61 13.66 -3.10
C GLU A 73 -13.92 14.23 -2.53
N GLU A 74 -14.92 14.47 -3.39
CA GLU A 74 -16.27 14.91 -2.96
C GLU A 74 -17.03 13.85 -2.16
N LEU A 75 -16.58 12.59 -2.17
CA LEU A 75 -17.16 11.51 -1.35
C LEU A 75 -16.66 11.53 0.10
N LYS A 76 -15.58 12.24 0.39
CA LYS A 76 -15.07 12.39 1.76
C LYS A 76 -16.14 12.99 2.66
N GLY A 77 -16.27 12.47 3.86
CA GLY A 77 -17.30 12.87 4.83
C GLY A 77 -18.70 12.32 4.55
N LYS A 78 -18.92 11.62 3.44
CA LYS A 78 -20.21 11.01 3.13
C LYS A 78 -20.27 9.58 3.63
N LYS A 79 -21.44 9.17 4.11
CA LYS A 79 -21.68 7.76 4.48
C LYS A 79 -21.64 6.86 3.24
N SER A 80 -20.95 5.74 3.35
CA SER A 80 -20.95 4.70 2.31
C SER A 80 -22.26 3.91 2.37
N ILE A 81 -23.09 4.06 1.34
CA ILE A 81 -24.41 3.42 1.27
C ILE A 81 -24.48 2.59 -0.02
N THR A 82 -24.93 1.34 0.11
CA THR A 82 -25.17 0.47 -1.04
C THR A 82 -26.35 0.95 -1.88
N GLY A 83 -26.48 0.48 -3.13
CA GLY A 83 -27.65 0.76 -3.98
C GLY A 83 -28.99 0.33 -3.37
N GLY A 84 -28.99 -0.60 -2.43
CA GLY A 84 -30.16 -1.02 -1.65
C GLY A 84 -30.42 -0.19 -0.38
N GLY A 85 -29.66 0.89 -0.14
CA GLY A 85 -29.87 1.78 1.00
C GLY A 85 -29.18 1.34 2.30
N GLN A 86 -28.43 0.23 2.30
CA GLN A 86 -27.73 -0.24 3.49
C GLN A 86 -26.42 0.52 3.68
N GLN A 87 -26.18 1.05 4.88
CA GLN A 87 -24.88 1.64 5.22
C GLN A 87 -23.85 0.53 5.42
N VAL A 88 -22.69 0.71 4.82
CA VAL A 88 -21.49 -0.10 5.03
C VAL A 88 -20.37 0.78 5.55
N HIS A 89 -19.45 0.19 6.30
CA HIS A 89 -18.29 0.92 6.82
C HIS A 89 -17.06 0.61 5.98
N VAL A 90 -16.31 1.65 5.61
CA VAL A 90 -15.06 1.55 4.83
C VAL A 90 -13.89 1.86 5.74
N TYR A 91 -13.10 0.83 6.02
CA TYR A 91 -11.94 0.92 6.89
C TYR A 91 -10.64 0.80 6.10
N ALA A 92 -9.61 1.47 6.59
CA ALA A 92 -8.26 1.38 6.01
C ALA A 92 -7.57 0.07 6.42
N ASN A 93 -6.68 -0.39 5.54
CA ASN A 93 -5.74 -1.45 5.82
C ASN A 93 -4.34 -0.82 5.86
N ILE A 94 -3.65 -0.89 7.00
CA ILE A 94 -2.36 -0.25 7.23
C ILE A 94 -1.27 -1.27 7.59
N GLY A 95 -0.03 -0.95 7.21
CA GLY A 95 1.17 -1.69 7.59
C GLY A 95 1.86 -1.13 8.82
N GLY A 96 1.65 0.15 9.10
CA GLY A 96 2.29 0.81 10.23
C GLY A 96 1.72 2.19 10.51
N THR A 97 2.27 2.86 11.51
CA THR A 97 1.82 4.21 11.94
C THR A 97 2.11 5.29 10.90
N GLY A 98 3.04 5.06 9.98
CA GLY A 98 3.32 5.97 8.85
C GLY A 98 2.14 6.14 7.89
N ASP A 99 1.22 5.16 7.84
CA ASP A 99 0.05 5.21 6.97
C ASP A 99 -1.09 6.09 7.53
N LEU A 100 -1.05 6.42 8.84
CA LEU A 100 -2.15 7.09 9.54
C LEU A 100 -2.50 8.46 8.94
N ALA A 101 -1.51 9.22 8.49
CA ALA A 101 -1.75 10.50 7.83
C ALA A 101 -2.58 10.33 6.55
N SER A 102 -2.29 9.30 5.76
CA SER A 102 -3.06 8.95 4.55
C SER A 102 -4.47 8.47 4.89
N VAL A 103 -4.62 7.69 5.96
CA VAL A 103 -5.93 7.23 6.47
C VAL A 103 -6.83 8.41 6.80
N LEU A 104 -6.32 9.40 7.53
CA LEU A 104 -7.05 10.61 7.88
C LEU A 104 -7.34 11.48 6.63
N ALA A 105 -6.35 11.67 5.77
CA ALA A 105 -6.48 12.47 4.56
C ALA A 105 -7.56 11.92 3.59
N ASN A 106 -7.79 10.60 3.61
CA ASN A 106 -8.82 9.93 2.81
C ASN A 106 -10.13 9.68 3.57
N ASP A 107 -10.25 10.21 4.79
CA ASP A 107 -11.45 10.13 5.63
C ASP A 107 -11.94 8.68 5.85
N ALA A 108 -11.04 7.75 6.09
CA ALA A 108 -11.42 6.39 6.44
C ALA A 108 -12.21 6.39 7.78
N GLU A 109 -13.23 5.53 7.84
CA GLU A 109 -14.09 5.41 9.02
C GLU A 109 -13.39 4.71 10.20
N GLY A 110 -12.18 4.24 9.99
CA GLY A 110 -11.34 3.59 10.98
C GLY A 110 -10.22 2.77 10.31
N VAL A 111 -9.52 1.99 11.13
CA VAL A 111 -8.54 1.00 10.69
C VAL A 111 -9.17 -0.37 10.85
N GLY A 112 -9.46 -1.04 9.75
CA GLY A 112 -10.04 -2.40 9.72
C GLY A 112 -9.00 -3.49 9.84
N LEU A 113 -7.74 -3.16 9.53
CA LEU A 113 -6.62 -4.07 9.68
C LEU A 113 -5.32 -3.31 9.87
N PHE A 114 -4.76 -3.35 11.07
CA PHE A 114 -3.38 -2.99 11.33
C PHE A 114 -2.54 -4.28 11.31
N ARG A 115 -1.68 -4.40 10.33
CA ARG A 115 -0.83 -5.58 10.13
C ARG A 115 0.40 -5.50 11.02
N SER A 116 0.30 -6.05 12.22
CA SER A 116 1.38 -5.97 13.23
C SER A 116 2.68 -6.65 12.79
N GLU A 117 2.63 -7.56 11.84
CA GLU A 117 3.82 -8.24 11.32
C GLU A 117 4.87 -7.30 10.74
N PHE A 118 4.47 -6.11 10.24
CA PHE A 118 5.43 -5.12 9.75
C PHE A 118 6.32 -4.57 10.86
N LEU A 119 5.84 -4.53 12.11
CA LEU A 119 6.67 -4.13 13.25
C LEU A 119 7.84 -5.09 13.45
N TYR A 120 7.61 -6.37 13.20
CA TYR A 120 8.63 -7.40 13.27
C TYR A 120 9.54 -7.38 12.04
N LEU A 121 8.98 -7.28 10.84
CA LEU A 121 9.75 -7.28 9.59
C LEU A 121 10.68 -6.08 9.45
N GLU A 122 10.34 -4.94 10.06
CA GLU A 122 11.15 -3.73 10.07
C GLU A 122 12.17 -3.68 11.21
N SER A 123 12.06 -4.60 12.17
CA SER A 123 12.94 -4.67 13.33
C SER A 123 14.14 -5.61 13.07
N LYS A 124 15.22 -5.38 13.80
CA LYS A 124 16.41 -6.26 13.77
C LYS A 124 16.32 -7.41 14.77
N ASP A 125 15.38 -7.35 15.67
CA ASP A 125 15.11 -8.31 16.73
C ASP A 125 13.62 -8.23 17.09
N TYR A 126 13.15 -9.12 17.95
CA TYR A 126 11.77 -9.12 18.42
C TYR A 126 11.39 -7.76 19.03
N PRO A 127 10.36 -7.07 18.53
CA PRO A 127 9.93 -5.82 19.12
C PRO A 127 9.42 -6.05 20.54
N THR A 128 9.88 -5.25 21.48
CA THR A 128 9.44 -5.31 22.88
C THR A 128 7.96 -4.97 23.02
N GLU A 129 7.36 -5.36 24.13
CA GLU A 129 5.98 -4.98 24.48
C GLU A 129 5.79 -3.46 24.42
N GLU A 130 6.73 -2.69 24.98
CA GLU A 130 6.68 -1.24 24.97
C GLU A 130 6.73 -0.66 23.55
N GLN A 131 7.59 -1.19 22.68
CA GLN A 131 7.67 -0.76 21.30
C GLN A 131 6.36 -1.04 20.54
N GLN A 132 5.73 -2.16 20.77
CA GLN A 132 4.43 -2.49 20.18
C GLN A 132 3.33 -1.60 20.76
N PHE A 133 3.31 -1.44 22.09
CA PHE A 133 2.35 -0.58 22.79
C PHE A 133 2.35 0.85 22.25
N GLU A 134 3.51 1.47 22.10
CA GLU A 134 3.62 2.83 21.57
C GLU A 134 3.05 2.95 20.14
N LYS A 135 3.25 1.95 19.30
CA LYS A 135 2.67 1.95 17.94
C LYS A 135 1.15 1.79 17.95
N TYR A 136 0.64 0.89 18.77
CA TYR A 136 -0.81 0.66 18.88
C TYR A 136 -1.52 1.85 19.54
N LYS A 137 -0.91 2.41 20.57
CA LYS A 137 -1.39 3.62 21.25
C LYS A 137 -1.46 4.79 20.26
N LEU A 138 -0.38 5.04 19.51
CA LEU A 138 -0.36 6.11 18.51
C LEU A 138 -1.47 5.92 17.48
N ALA A 139 -1.69 4.69 17.00
CA ALA A 139 -2.77 4.41 16.06
C ALA A 139 -4.15 4.69 16.68
N ALA A 140 -4.39 4.24 17.90
CA ALA A 140 -5.66 4.44 18.60
C ALA A 140 -5.95 5.92 18.90
N GLU A 141 -4.95 6.65 19.39
CA GLU A 141 -5.06 8.08 19.68
C GLU A 141 -5.27 8.91 18.40
N THR A 142 -4.52 8.61 17.33
CA THR A 142 -4.66 9.30 16.04
C THR A 142 -6.04 9.09 15.43
N MET A 143 -6.62 7.89 15.60
CA MET A 143 -7.96 7.59 15.09
C MET A 143 -9.09 8.16 15.96
N ALA A 144 -8.79 8.75 17.12
CA ALA A 144 -9.68 9.57 17.91
C ALA A 144 -11.09 8.96 18.14
N GLY A 145 -11.16 7.72 18.62
CA GLY A 145 -12.39 6.98 18.89
C GLY A 145 -12.99 6.23 17.69
N LYS A 146 -12.45 6.39 16.48
CA LYS A 146 -12.77 5.50 15.37
C LYS A 146 -12.20 4.11 15.64
N ARG A 147 -12.81 3.08 15.04
CA ARG A 147 -12.39 1.68 15.22
C ARG A 147 -10.96 1.45 14.74
N VAL A 148 -10.17 0.74 15.54
CA VAL A 148 -8.85 0.23 15.16
C VAL A 148 -8.82 -1.26 15.47
N ILE A 149 -8.63 -2.09 14.44
CA ILE A 149 -8.49 -3.53 14.57
C ILE A 149 -7.02 -3.89 14.32
N ILE A 150 -6.37 -4.42 15.33
CA ILE A 150 -4.98 -4.85 15.27
C ILE A 150 -4.98 -6.36 15.07
N ARG A 151 -4.33 -6.83 14.01
CA ARG A 151 -4.06 -8.24 13.82
C ARG A 151 -2.86 -8.63 14.69
N THR A 152 -2.99 -9.66 15.50
CA THR A 152 -1.85 -10.28 16.16
C THR A 152 -0.88 -10.84 15.12
N LEU A 153 0.33 -11.20 15.53
CA LEU A 153 1.39 -11.65 14.66
C LEU A 153 0.92 -12.71 13.65
N ASP A 154 1.06 -12.40 12.35
CA ASP A 154 0.76 -13.31 11.23
C ASP A 154 2.02 -13.50 10.37
N ILE A 155 3.05 -14.02 10.98
CA ILE A 155 4.30 -14.43 10.33
C ILE A 155 4.33 -15.95 10.19
N GLY A 156 4.95 -16.45 9.17
CA GLY A 156 5.18 -17.84 8.86
C GLY A 156 6.37 -18.00 7.93
N ALA A 157 6.67 -19.21 7.51
CA ALA A 157 7.86 -19.53 6.69
C ALA A 157 7.91 -18.80 5.33
N ASP A 158 6.79 -18.21 4.87
CA ASP A 158 6.67 -17.39 3.66
C ASP A 158 7.07 -15.92 3.85
N LYS A 159 7.11 -15.45 5.11
CA LYS A 159 7.44 -14.07 5.48
C LYS A 159 8.26 -14.10 6.75
N GLN A 160 9.55 -14.17 6.63
CA GLN A 160 10.45 -14.24 7.77
C GLN A 160 11.29 -12.96 7.88
N ALA A 161 11.54 -12.53 9.12
CA ALA A 161 12.74 -11.79 9.44
C ALA A 161 13.82 -12.81 9.85
N ASP A 162 15.07 -12.52 9.57
CA ASP A 162 16.19 -13.46 9.74
C ASP A 162 16.30 -14.02 11.17
N TYR A 163 15.85 -13.27 12.17
CA TYR A 163 15.90 -13.66 13.58
C TYR A 163 14.79 -14.58 14.05
N PHE A 164 13.79 -14.91 13.18
CA PHE A 164 12.69 -15.83 13.56
C PHE A 164 13.09 -17.29 13.56
N GLU A 165 14.12 -17.67 12.80
CA GLU A 165 14.64 -19.05 12.70
C GLU A 165 13.54 -20.12 12.51
N LEU A 166 12.45 -19.75 11.80
CA LEU A 166 11.35 -20.66 11.55
C LEU A 166 11.77 -21.77 10.58
N PRO A 167 11.37 -23.02 10.81
CA PRO A 167 11.70 -24.11 9.92
C PRO A 167 11.07 -23.91 8.54
N HIS A 168 11.75 -24.42 7.51
CA HIS A 168 11.17 -24.47 6.18
C HIS A 168 9.94 -25.40 6.17
N GLU A 169 8.87 -24.94 5.53
CA GLU A 169 7.64 -25.69 5.39
C GLU A 169 7.18 -25.70 3.92
N ASP A 170 6.76 -26.86 3.43
CA ASP A 170 6.27 -27.01 2.06
C ASP A 170 4.97 -26.24 1.81
N ASN A 171 4.14 -26.09 2.85
CA ASN A 171 2.93 -25.30 2.83
C ASN A 171 2.86 -24.33 4.01
N PRO A 172 3.52 -23.16 3.91
CA PRO A 172 3.58 -22.20 5.01
C PRO A 172 2.22 -21.69 5.48
N ALA A 173 1.21 -21.70 4.61
CA ALA A 173 -0.13 -21.25 4.97
C ALA A 173 -0.83 -22.17 6.00
N LEU A 174 -0.51 -23.45 6.00
CA LEU A 174 -1.03 -24.46 6.93
C LEU A 174 -0.06 -24.80 8.06
N GLY A 175 1.16 -24.29 8.00
CA GLY A 175 2.25 -24.60 8.90
C GLY A 175 2.22 -23.85 10.23
N TYR A 176 3.38 -23.74 10.85
CA TYR A 176 3.59 -23.03 12.12
C TYR A 176 3.61 -21.51 11.88
N ARG A 177 2.48 -20.88 12.09
CA ARG A 177 2.28 -19.45 11.87
C ARG A 177 1.14 -18.86 12.70
N ALA A 178 1.01 -17.54 12.68
CA ALA A 178 -0.09 -16.79 13.26
C ALA A 178 -0.32 -17.19 14.74
N ILE A 179 -1.54 -17.56 15.09
CA ILE A 179 -1.89 -17.92 16.47
C ILE A 179 -1.01 -19.03 17.05
N ARG A 180 -0.50 -19.96 16.23
CA ARG A 180 0.38 -21.02 16.72
C ARG A 180 1.71 -20.48 17.25
N ILE A 181 2.26 -19.46 16.58
CA ILE A 181 3.47 -18.76 17.07
C ILE A 181 3.16 -17.88 18.28
N CYS A 182 1.96 -17.29 18.34
CA CYS A 182 1.60 -16.40 19.44
C CYS A 182 1.34 -17.13 20.77
N LEU A 183 1.19 -18.45 20.74
CA LEU A 183 0.88 -19.26 21.94
C LEU A 183 2.11 -19.92 22.56
N ASP A 184 3.25 -19.90 21.88
CA ASP A 184 4.54 -20.38 22.37
C ASP A 184 5.35 -19.22 22.96
#